data_1d3283549fc5c30b01e43d57162fc555
#
_entry.id   1d3283549fc5c30b01e43d57162fc555
#
_cell.length_a   1.000
_cell.length_b   1.000
_cell.length_c   1.000
_cell.angle_alpha   90.00
_cell.angle_beta   90.00
_cell.angle_gamma   90.00
#
_symmetry.space_group_name_H-M   'P 1'
#
loop_
_entity.id
_entity.type
_entity.pdbx_description
1 polymer ?
#
loop_
_entity_poly.entity_id
_entity_poly.type
_entity_poly.pdbx_seq_one_letter_code
_entity_poly.pdbx_strand_id
1 'polypeptide(L)'
;MVSKSVNSCKKLAADIVTRWFENEDIQHSRKNLKFHWFAWSPYKKGFQCMIRSTDYENLYFEVIVNFKTGEESCTAFVRTQHFVGFKDPLPDFSISEEEE
;
A
#
# COMPACT_ATOMS: atom_id res chain seq x y z
N MET A 1 -13.08 21.84 11.17
CA MET A 1 -12.69 20.84 10.31
C MET A 1 -11.38 20.20 10.67
N VAL A 2 -11.29 18.95 10.60
CA VAL A 2 -10.11 18.27 11.02
C VAL A 2 -9.19 18.07 9.84
N SER A 3 -7.95 18.50 9.96
CA SER A 3 -7.01 18.26 8.93
C SER A 3 -6.46 16.88 9.04
N LYS A 4 -6.30 16.22 7.94
CA LYS A 4 -5.77 14.87 7.92
C LYS A 4 -4.26 14.95 7.91
N SER A 5 -3.64 14.18 8.76
CA SER A 5 -2.19 14.07 8.75
C SER A 5 -1.79 12.79 8.03
N VAL A 6 -0.54 12.72 7.64
CA VAL A 6 -0.02 11.50 7.02
C VAL A 6 -0.17 10.32 7.99
N ASN A 7 0.09 10.55 9.27
CA ASN A 7 -0.02 9.47 10.25
C ASN A 7 -1.46 8.96 10.38
N SER A 8 -2.45 9.85 10.37
CA SER A 8 -3.83 9.41 10.45
C SER A 8 -4.24 8.68 9.19
N CYS A 9 -3.73 9.08 8.04
CA CYS A 9 -4.00 8.39 6.79
C CYS A 9 -3.36 7.00 6.78
N LYS A 10 -2.17 6.87 7.32
CA LYS A 10 -1.51 5.58 7.42
C LYS A 10 -2.28 4.64 8.34
N LYS A 11 -2.83 5.17 9.43
CA LYS A 11 -3.65 4.38 10.31
C LYS A 11 -4.90 3.87 9.59
N LEU A 12 -5.55 4.74 8.85
CA LEU A 12 -6.73 4.37 8.08
C LEU A 12 -6.38 3.29 7.06
N ALA A 13 -5.27 3.47 6.35
CA ALA A 13 -4.86 2.49 5.36
C ALA A 13 -4.55 1.12 6.00
N ALA A 14 -3.91 1.13 7.16
CA ALA A 14 -3.64 -0.11 7.87
C ALA A 14 -4.93 -0.79 8.30
N ASP A 15 -5.94 -0.01 8.70
CA ASP A 15 -7.25 -0.56 9.04
C ASP A 15 -7.90 -1.19 7.82
N ILE A 16 -7.78 -0.55 6.68
CA ILE A 16 -8.37 -1.07 5.45
C ILE A 16 -7.72 -2.41 5.07
N VAL A 17 -6.40 -2.48 5.15
CA VAL A 17 -5.69 -3.72 4.83
C VAL A 17 -6.02 -4.81 5.84
N THR A 18 -6.14 -4.44 7.12
CA THR A 18 -6.51 -5.40 8.15
C THR A 18 -7.90 -5.99 7.87
N ARG A 19 -8.85 -5.17 7.43
CA ARG A 19 -10.17 -5.66 7.05
C ARG A 19 -10.09 -6.59 5.85
N TRP A 20 -9.17 -6.32 4.93
CA TRP A 20 -8.97 -7.21 3.80
C TRP A 20 -8.56 -8.61 4.29
N PHE A 21 -7.62 -8.67 5.22
CA PHE A 21 -7.20 -9.96 5.77
C PHE A 21 -8.35 -10.65 6.51
N GLU A 22 -9.14 -9.89 7.23
CA GLU A 22 -10.30 -10.44 7.94
C GLU A 22 -11.30 -11.03 6.97
N ASN A 23 -11.54 -10.35 5.87
CA ASN A 23 -12.48 -10.83 4.86
C ASN A 23 -11.97 -12.11 4.19
N GLU A 24 -10.66 -12.29 4.13
CA GLU A 24 -10.07 -13.50 3.55
C GLU A 24 -9.85 -14.57 4.62
N ASP A 25 -10.29 -14.30 5.84
CA ASP A 25 -10.18 -15.24 6.95
C ASP A 25 -8.73 -15.56 7.27
N ILE A 26 -7.87 -14.57 7.17
CA ILE A 26 -6.45 -14.70 7.46
C ILE A 26 -6.10 -13.83 8.65
N GLN A 27 -5.49 -14.40 9.65
CA GLN A 27 -5.03 -13.64 10.78
C GLN A 27 -3.76 -12.90 10.44
N HIS A 28 -3.70 -11.63 10.73
CA HIS A 28 -2.53 -10.83 10.41
C HIS A 28 -2.41 -9.69 11.41
N SER A 29 -1.21 -9.48 11.92
CA SER A 29 -0.97 -8.40 12.87
C SER A 29 -0.69 -7.10 12.14
N ARG A 30 -1.32 -6.02 12.59
CA ARG A 30 -1.11 -4.71 12.00
C ARG A 30 0.35 -4.28 12.05
N LYS A 31 1.07 -4.68 13.08
CA LYS A 31 2.47 -4.29 13.21
C LYS A 31 3.35 -4.93 12.12
N ASN A 32 2.83 -5.92 11.42
CA ASN A 32 3.57 -6.55 10.33
C ASN A 32 3.24 -5.95 8.97
N LEU A 33 2.61 -4.78 8.98
CA LEU A 33 2.37 -4.02 7.76
C LEU A 33 3.40 -2.91 7.66
N LYS A 34 4.04 -2.80 6.52
CA LYS A 34 5.05 -1.76 6.28
C LYS A 34 4.63 -0.88 5.13
N PHE A 35 4.75 0.42 5.32
CA PHE A 35 4.40 1.35 4.28
C PHE A 35 5.55 1.49 3.30
N HIS A 36 5.22 1.39 2.03
CA HIS A 36 6.20 1.47 0.97
C HIS A 36 6.27 2.90 0.43
N TRP A 37 5.17 3.54 0.23
CA TRP A 37 5.14 4.94 -0.14
C TRP A 37 3.74 5.50 0.10
N PHE A 38 3.67 6.83 0.07
CA PHE A 38 2.44 7.55 0.33
C PHE A 38 2.41 8.79 -0.55
N ALA A 39 1.27 9.13 -1.08
CA ALA A 39 1.10 10.36 -1.84
C ALA A 39 -0.30 10.93 -1.60
N TRP A 40 -0.37 12.24 -1.49
CA TRP A 40 -1.65 12.90 -1.44
C TRP A 40 -2.22 12.97 -2.84
N SER A 41 -3.53 12.87 -2.96
CA SER A 41 -4.16 13.21 -4.23
C SER A 41 -4.21 14.72 -4.38
N PRO A 42 -4.49 15.23 -5.56
CA PRO A 42 -4.51 16.69 -5.78
C PRO A 42 -5.44 17.36 -4.81
N TYR A 43 -5.00 18.46 -4.24
CA TYR A 43 -5.75 19.27 -3.29
C TYR A 43 -6.11 18.49 -2.03
N LYS A 44 -5.33 17.46 -1.74
CA LYS A 44 -5.57 16.62 -0.56
C LYS A 44 -7.00 16.09 -0.48
N LYS A 45 -7.57 15.76 -1.62
CA LYS A 45 -8.92 15.22 -1.64
C LYS A 45 -8.91 13.76 -1.22
N GLY A 46 -7.79 13.18 -1.02
CA GLY A 46 -7.61 11.81 -0.58
C GLY A 46 -6.15 11.45 -0.63
N PHE A 47 -5.86 10.17 -0.64
CA PHE A 47 -4.48 9.73 -0.68
C PHE A 47 -4.39 8.36 -1.35
N GLN A 48 -3.19 8.01 -1.70
CA GLN A 48 -2.88 6.70 -2.24
C GLN A 48 -1.62 6.22 -1.55
N CYS A 49 -1.54 4.98 -1.20
CA CYS A 49 -0.34 4.45 -0.60
C CYS A 49 -0.18 2.98 -0.95
N MET A 50 1.01 2.49 -0.74
CA MET A 50 1.30 1.09 -0.94
C MET A 50 1.83 0.50 0.34
N ILE A 51 1.30 -0.63 0.74
CA ILE A 51 1.64 -1.32 1.96
C ILE A 51 2.07 -2.72 1.60
N ARG A 52 3.04 -3.24 2.30
CA ARG A 52 3.40 -4.64 2.11
C ARG A 52 3.34 -5.37 3.45
N SER A 53 3.15 -6.67 3.39
CA SER A 53 3.15 -7.50 4.58
C SER A 53 4.55 -8.06 4.80
N THR A 54 5.00 -8.10 6.04
CA THR A 54 6.25 -8.77 6.36
C THR A 54 6.04 -10.26 6.60
N ASP A 55 4.77 -10.69 6.74
CA ASP A 55 4.46 -12.10 6.94
C ASP A 55 4.33 -12.85 5.62
N TYR A 56 3.99 -12.18 4.55
CA TYR A 56 3.79 -12.80 3.26
C TYR A 56 4.66 -12.11 2.24
N GLU A 57 5.72 -12.77 1.87
CA GLU A 57 6.64 -12.21 0.93
C GLU A 57 5.95 -11.95 -0.39
N ASN A 58 6.24 -10.87 -1.03
CA ASN A 58 5.68 -10.49 -2.33
C ASN A 58 4.19 -10.12 -2.30
N LEU A 59 3.58 -10.01 -1.15
CA LEU A 59 2.19 -9.57 -1.06
C LEU A 59 2.14 -8.08 -0.77
N TYR A 60 1.52 -7.35 -1.67
CA TYR A 60 1.43 -5.88 -1.60
C TYR A 60 -0.01 -5.45 -1.70
N PHE A 61 -0.30 -4.30 -1.13
CA PHE A 61 -1.64 -3.71 -1.17
C PHE A 61 -1.55 -2.27 -1.63
N GLU A 62 -2.39 -1.91 -2.56
CA GLU A 62 -2.54 -0.51 -2.96
C GLU A 62 -3.83 0.00 -2.35
N VAL A 63 -3.75 1.05 -1.57
CA VAL A 63 -4.91 1.62 -0.90
C VAL A 63 -5.14 3.02 -1.46
N ILE A 64 -6.36 3.29 -1.90
CA ILE A 64 -6.74 4.60 -2.42
C ILE A 64 -7.98 5.03 -1.66
N VAL A 65 -7.95 6.23 -1.12
CA VAL A 65 -9.05 6.78 -0.35
C VAL A 65 -9.44 8.15 -0.89
N ASN A 66 -10.72 8.36 -1.08
CA ASN A 66 -11.26 9.65 -1.50
C ASN A 66 -12.07 10.21 -0.34
N PHE A 67 -11.59 11.28 0.28
CA PHE A 67 -12.27 11.85 1.44
C PHE A 67 -13.61 12.50 1.06
N LYS A 68 -13.71 12.97 -0.19
CA LYS A 68 -14.91 13.66 -0.60
C LYS A 68 -16.07 12.71 -0.76
N THR A 69 -15.85 11.55 -1.32
CA THR A 69 -16.91 10.58 -1.55
C THR A 69 -16.94 9.51 -0.48
N GLY A 70 -15.90 9.38 0.31
CA GLY A 70 -15.79 8.32 1.29
C GLY A 70 -15.38 6.99 0.68
N GLU A 71 -15.05 6.97 -0.60
CA GLU A 71 -14.66 5.72 -1.23
C GLU A 71 -13.31 5.26 -0.76
N GLU A 72 -13.19 3.98 -0.50
CA GLU A 72 -11.94 3.34 -0.12
C GLU A 72 -11.73 2.14 -1.02
N SER A 73 -10.56 1.97 -1.55
CA SER A 73 -10.26 0.78 -2.32
C SER A 73 -8.97 0.15 -1.84
N CYS A 74 -8.92 -1.16 -1.89
CA CYS A 74 -7.74 -1.91 -1.48
C CYS A 74 -7.55 -3.00 -2.51
N THR A 75 -6.44 -2.96 -3.22
CA THR A 75 -6.13 -3.95 -4.21
C THR A 75 -4.94 -4.76 -3.74
N ALA A 76 -5.11 -6.04 -3.58
CA ALA A 76 -4.03 -6.92 -3.18
C ALA A 76 -3.39 -7.50 -4.43
N PHE A 77 -2.08 -7.54 -4.48
CA PHE A 77 -1.39 -8.17 -5.59
C PHE A 77 -0.12 -8.84 -5.13
N VAL A 78 0.29 -9.84 -5.88
CA VAL A 78 1.46 -10.60 -5.57
C VAL A 78 2.50 -10.33 -6.63
N ARG A 79 3.71 -9.97 -6.18
CA ARG A 79 4.77 -9.74 -7.10
C ARG A 79 5.37 -11.06 -7.46
N THR A 80 5.50 -11.34 -8.73
CA THR A 80 6.09 -12.59 -9.14
C THR A 80 7.58 -12.49 -9.20
N GLN A 81 8.20 -13.61 -9.12
CA GLN A 81 9.63 -13.64 -9.12
C GLN A 81 10.25 -14.05 -10.40
N HIS A 82 9.46 -14.44 -11.33
CA HIS A 82 10.06 -15.05 -12.48
C HIS A 82 10.96 -14.14 -13.26
N PHE A 83 10.79 -12.84 -13.13
CA PHE A 83 11.60 -11.99 -13.91
C PHE A 83 12.96 -11.84 -13.34
N VAL A 84 13.21 -12.48 -12.29
CA VAL A 84 14.49 -12.42 -11.75
C VAL A 84 15.53 -12.79 -12.72
N GLY A 85 15.21 -13.58 -13.63
CA GLY A 85 16.15 -13.98 -14.57
C GLY A 85 16.70 -12.89 -15.38
N PHE A 86 16.10 -11.73 -15.32
CA PHE A 86 16.57 -10.74 -16.09
C PHE A 86 17.75 -10.22 -15.61
N LYS A 87 18.39 -10.51 -14.92
CA LYS A 87 19.45 -9.93 -14.49
C LYS A 87 19.79 -8.70 -15.04
N ASP A 88 19.25 -8.25 -15.85
CA ASP A 88 19.48 -7.06 -16.32
C ASP A 88 18.96 -6.18 -15.53
N PRO A 89 19.37 -5.54 -15.11
CA PRO A 89 18.88 -4.71 -14.23
C PRO A 89 17.84 -4.06 -14.70
N LEU A 90 17.32 -4.11 -14.73
CA LEU A 90 16.26 -3.60 -15.03
C LEU A 90 16.05 -2.50 -14.58
N PRO A 91 16.21 -2.09 -14.78
CA PRO A 91 16.09 -1.16 -14.39
C PRO A 91 15.66 -0.49 -13.57
N ASP A 92 15.70 -0.49 -13.52
CA ASP A 92 15.38 0.05 -12.91
C ASP A 92 14.59 0.40 -12.53
N PHE A 93 14.27 0.54 -12.52
CA PHE A 93 13.56 0.77 -12.23
C PHE A 93 13.46 1.14 -11.53
N SER A 94 13.65 1.05 -11.48
CA SER A 94 13.52 1.45 -10.98
C SER A 94 13.45 1.88 -10.57
N ILE A 95 13.34 1.97 -10.32
CA ILE A 95 13.18 2.46 -9.98
C ILE A 95 13.32 2.87 -9.52
N SER A 96 13.25 2.97 -9.21
CA SER A 96 13.27 3.44 -8.76
C SER A 96 13.41 3.74 -8.36
N GLU A 97 13.28 3.77 -8.14
CA GLU A 97 13.31 4.17 -7.80
C GLU A 97 13.56 4.38 -7.38
N GLU A 98 13.47 4.34 -7.15
CA GLU A 98 13.59 4.72 -6.80
C GLU A 98 13.89 4.94 -6.42
N GLU A 99 13.80 4.85 -6.16
CA GLU A 99 13.89 5.23 -5.91
C GLU A 99 14.14 5.55 -5.71
N GLU A 100 13.92 5.38 -5.42
CA GLU A 100 13.98 5.82 -5.38
C GLU A 100 14.11 6.30 -5.34
#